data_5774788d9cfbbe00af79116672fb76ae
#
_entry.id   5774788d9cfbbe00af79116672fb76ae
#
_cell.length_a   1.000
_cell.length_b   1.000
_cell.length_c   1.000
_cell.angle_alpha   90.00
_cell.angle_beta   90.00
_cell.angle_gamma   90.00
#
_symmetry.space_group_name_H-M   'P 1'
#
loop_
_entity.id
_entity.type
_entity.pdbx_description
1 polymer ?
#
loop_
_entity_poly.entity_id
_entity_poly.type
_entity_poly.pdbx_seq_one_letter_code
_entity_poly.pdbx_strand_id
1 'polypeptide(L)'
;MQESISKTFNHFKIHTQYSICEGAAKIDSLKEYCKSNKVQSLGISDTANLCGALEFSESISSVGTQPIIGTQINVKYKDYFGLIPLIAKNYIGYKNIIELSSKSYLENDSLNDPHCKFEDLIHFNEGIIILSGSINSLSGNLFNKGLLEELSSIYKTLSENFADNFYIEIQRHNDANEKQFESYNLEQSKNLNLPIIASNEVFYIDKSMHEAHDALMCIGQKTYVNDGNR
;
A
#
# COMPACT_ATOMS: atom_id res chain seq x y z
N MET A 1 9.20 2.20 37.45
CA MET A 1 9.92 2.73 36.29
C MET A 1 8.95 2.60 35.12
N GLN A 2 8.38 3.71 34.64
CA GLN A 2 7.65 3.71 33.38
C GLN A 2 8.72 3.61 32.28
N GLU A 3 8.80 2.47 31.60
CA GLU A 3 9.55 2.38 30.34
C GLU A 3 8.95 3.40 29.39
N SER A 4 9.75 4.37 28.97
CA SER A 4 9.38 5.26 27.88
C SER A 4 9.21 4.38 26.65
N ILE A 5 7.98 4.10 26.26
CA ILE A 5 7.68 3.48 24.97
C ILE A 5 8.29 4.42 23.94
N SER A 6 9.39 4.00 23.36
CA SER A 6 9.98 4.67 22.20
C SER A 6 8.87 4.71 21.13
N LYS A 7 8.39 5.91 20.79
CA LYS A 7 7.43 6.10 19.72
C LYS A 7 8.17 5.89 18.40
N THR A 8 8.44 4.62 18.07
CA THR A 8 8.98 4.25 16.76
C THR A 8 7.84 4.27 15.74
N PHE A 9 8.09 4.84 14.57
CA PHE A 9 7.17 4.80 13.45
C PHE A 9 7.07 3.36 12.96
N ASN A 10 5.86 2.82 12.85
CA ASN A 10 5.63 1.49 12.31
C ASN A 10 5.42 1.59 10.80
N HIS A 11 6.35 1.04 10.03
CA HIS A 11 6.20 0.92 8.58
C HIS A 11 5.28 -0.26 8.26
N PHE A 12 4.22 -0.03 7.51
CA PHE A 12 3.29 -1.08 7.06
C PHE A 12 3.07 -1.10 5.55
N LYS A 13 3.81 -0.26 4.79
CA LYS A 13 3.82 -0.26 3.32
C LYS A 13 5.25 -0.47 2.81
N ILE A 14 5.76 -1.68 2.98
CA ILE A 14 7.08 -2.08 2.49
C ILE A 14 6.91 -2.98 1.28
N HIS A 15 7.57 -2.59 0.18
CA HIS A 15 7.68 -3.37 -1.04
C HIS A 15 8.93 -4.23 -0.98
N THR A 16 8.72 -5.54 -0.87
CA THR A 16 9.83 -6.51 -0.81
C THR A 16 10.31 -6.89 -2.21
N GLN A 17 11.29 -7.82 -2.28
CA GLN A 17 11.73 -8.41 -3.55
C GLN A 17 10.59 -9.08 -4.35
N TYR A 18 9.41 -9.26 -3.76
CA TYR A 18 8.22 -9.82 -4.42
C TYR A 18 7.38 -8.77 -5.14
N SER A 19 7.62 -7.46 -4.91
CA SER A 19 7.18 -6.37 -5.80
C SER A 19 8.15 -6.29 -6.98
N ILE A 20 7.93 -7.10 -8.00
CA ILE A 20 8.87 -7.31 -9.11
C ILE A 20 9.17 -6.00 -9.83
N CYS A 21 10.46 -5.68 -10.00
CA CYS A 21 10.97 -4.44 -10.59
C CYS A 21 10.62 -3.16 -9.82
N GLU A 22 10.13 -3.26 -8.58
CA GLU A 22 9.80 -2.12 -7.71
C GLU A 22 10.53 -2.23 -6.38
N GLY A 23 10.32 -3.33 -5.65
CA GLY A 23 10.85 -3.53 -4.32
C GLY A 23 12.27 -4.09 -4.31
N ALA A 24 13.14 -3.48 -3.51
CA ALA A 24 14.50 -3.96 -3.24
C ALA A 24 14.73 -4.31 -1.76
N ALA A 25 13.69 -4.23 -0.92
CA ALA A 25 13.77 -4.60 0.48
C ALA A 25 13.69 -6.12 0.64
N LYS A 26 14.85 -6.79 0.81
CA LYS A 26 14.91 -8.24 1.03
C LYS A 26 14.40 -8.60 2.42
N ILE A 27 13.60 -9.66 2.53
CA ILE A 27 12.99 -10.12 3.80
C ILE A 27 14.07 -10.43 4.85
N ASP A 28 15.18 -11.09 4.49
CA ASP A 28 16.27 -11.32 5.42
C ASP A 28 16.89 -10.03 5.97
N SER A 29 17.02 -9.01 5.12
CA SER A 29 17.55 -7.71 5.55
C SER A 29 16.53 -6.96 6.45
N LEU A 30 15.23 -7.10 6.20
CA LEU A 30 14.17 -6.59 7.08
C LEU A 30 14.20 -7.29 8.44
N LYS A 31 14.44 -8.59 8.49
CA LYS A 31 14.62 -9.36 9.73
C LYS A 31 15.76 -8.81 10.57
N GLU A 32 16.93 -8.61 9.96
CA GLU A 32 18.10 -8.05 10.65
C GLU A 32 17.85 -6.60 11.12
N TYR A 33 17.16 -5.80 10.32
CA TYR A 33 16.71 -4.47 10.71
C TYR A 33 15.79 -4.51 11.94
N CYS A 34 14.79 -5.38 11.94
CA CYS A 34 13.86 -5.54 13.06
C CYS A 34 14.58 -5.96 14.35
N LYS A 35 15.48 -6.95 14.26
CA LYS A 35 16.28 -7.44 15.38
C LYS A 35 17.17 -6.34 15.96
N SER A 36 17.90 -5.62 15.11
CA SER A 36 18.85 -4.58 15.52
C SER A 36 18.16 -3.37 16.15
N ASN A 37 16.98 -2.99 15.64
CA ASN A 37 16.24 -1.81 16.09
C ASN A 37 15.11 -2.13 17.07
N LYS A 38 14.92 -3.41 17.46
CA LYS A 38 13.85 -3.87 18.34
C LYS A 38 12.47 -3.38 17.89
N VAL A 39 12.20 -3.52 16.58
CA VAL A 39 10.95 -3.08 15.97
C VAL A 39 9.80 -3.92 16.52
N GLN A 40 8.72 -3.27 16.96
CA GLN A 40 7.58 -3.99 17.55
C GLN A 40 6.66 -4.60 16.48
N SER A 41 6.42 -3.89 15.39
CA SER A 41 5.61 -4.37 14.28
C SER A 41 6.13 -3.82 12.95
N LEU A 42 6.02 -4.62 11.90
CA LEU A 42 6.42 -4.27 10.55
C LEU A 42 5.43 -4.85 9.56
N GLY A 43 5.10 -4.09 8.50
CA GLY A 43 4.14 -4.53 7.49
C GLY A 43 4.76 -4.64 6.12
N ILE A 44 4.25 -5.59 5.33
CA ILE A 44 4.50 -5.65 3.89
C ILE A 44 3.28 -5.18 3.11
N SER A 45 3.51 -4.66 1.92
CA SER A 45 2.45 -4.21 1.01
C SER A 45 2.92 -4.35 -0.44
N ASP A 46 3.29 -5.59 -0.81
CA ASP A 46 3.75 -5.87 -2.16
C ASP A 46 2.67 -5.57 -3.21
N THR A 47 3.09 -5.10 -4.38
CA THR A 47 2.19 -4.72 -5.46
C THR A 47 1.57 -5.94 -6.12
N ALA A 48 0.25 -5.99 -6.11
CA ALA A 48 -0.61 -6.97 -6.78
C ALA A 48 -0.38 -8.44 -6.40
N ASN A 49 0.31 -8.74 -5.28
CA ASN A 49 0.53 -10.12 -4.85
C ASN A 49 0.75 -10.25 -3.34
N LEU A 50 0.70 -11.51 -2.86
CA LEU A 50 0.98 -11.93 -1.50
C LEU A 50 2.11 -12.97 -1.43
N CYS A 51 2.94 -13.04 -2.47
CA CYS A 51 3.97 -14.09 -2.59
C CYS A 51 4.98 -14.08 -1.43
N GLY A 52 5.30 -12.89 -0.90
CA GLY A 52 6.20 -12.74 0.24
C GLY A 52 5.56 -12.95 1.62
N ALA A 53 4.23 -13.09 1.71
CA ALA A 53 3.50 -13.03 2.99
C ALA A 53 3.93 -14.12 3.99
N LEU A 54 4.10 -15.36 3.55
CA LEU A 54 4.49 -16.47 4.43
C LEU A 54 5.93 -16.31 4.91
N GLU A 55 6.89 -16.13 3.98
CA GLU A 55 8.31 -15.93 4.30
C GLU A 55 8.50 -14.73 5.24
N PHE A 56 7.83 -13.61 4.96
CA PHE A 56 7.85 -12.42 5.80
C PHE A 56 7.32 -12.72 7.20
N SER A 57 6.15 -13.35 7.29
CA SER A 57 5.51 -13.68 8.56
C SER A 57 6.42 -14.53 9.46
N GLU A 58 6.99 -15.60 8.91
CA GLU A 58 7.90 -16.50 9.64
C GLU A 58 9.20 -15.78 10.04
N SER A 59 9.82 -15.07 9.10
CA SER A 59 11.10 -14.40 9.32
C SER A 59 10.98 -13.30 10.39
N ILE A 60 9.97 -12.44 10.29
CA ILE A 60 9.79 -11.30 11.20
C ILE A 60 9.33 -11.76 12.59
N SER A 61 8.42 -12.73 12.67
CA SER A 61 8.00 -13.31 13.95
C SER A 61 9.17 -13.97 14.71
N SER A 62 10.12 -14.56 13.99
CA SER A 62 11.28 -15.26 14.60
C SER A 62 12.19 -14.34 15.41
N VAL A 63 12.11 -13.02 15.23
CA VAL A 63 12.88 -12.01 15.96
C VAL A 63 12.03 -11.20 16.95
N GLY A 64 10.78 -11.63 17.20
CA GLY A 64 9.88 -11.02 18.17
C GLY A 64 9.14 -9.78 17.64
N THR A 65 9.18 -9.52 16.35
CA THR A 65 8.43 -8.43 15.70
C THR A 65 7.09 -8.97 15.18
N GLN A 66 6.00 -8.22 15.37
CA GLN A 66 4.69 -8.59 14.83
C GLN A 66 4.64 -8.31 13.32
N PRO A 67 4.41 -9.32 12.46
CA PRO A 67 4.18 -9.10 11.03
C PRO A 67 2.77 -8.56 10.79
N ILE A 68 2.67 -7.59 9.89
CA ILE A 68 1.40 -7.07 9.38
C ILE A 68 1.35 -7.39 7.89
N ILE A 69 0.33 -8.13 7.46
CA ILE A 69 0.20 -8.57 6.08
C ILE A 69 -0.75 -7.67 5.32
N GLY A 70 -0.26 -7.10 4.24
CA GLY A 70 -1.01 -6.28 3.31
C GLY A 70 -0.52 -6.45 1.89
N THR A 71 -1.21 -5.81 0.97
CA THR A 71 -0.85 -5.71 -0.46
C THR A 71 -1.50 -4.46 -1.05
N GLN A 72 -1.00 -3.99 -2.17
CA GLN A 72 -1.67 -2.97 -2.97
C GLN A 72 -2.27 -3.64 -4.21
N ILE A 73 -3.59 -3.62 -4.32
CA ILE A 73 -4.29 -4.21 -5.47
C ILE A 73 -4.70 -3.11 -6.43
N ASN A 74 -4.49 -3.34 -7.72
CA ASN A 74 -5.01 -2.46 -8.75
C ASN A 74 -6.53 -2.65 -8.87
N VAL A 75 -7.27 -1.57 -8.75
CA VAL A 75 -8.74 -1.56 -8.75
C VAL A 75 -9.23 -0.72 -9.92
N LYS A 76 -10.20 -1.28 -10.65
CA LYS A 76 -10.93 -0.58 -11.69
C LYS A 76 -12.21 0.04 -11.12
N TYR A 77 -12.32 1.36 -11.25
CA TYR A 77 -13.54 2.11 -10.96
C TYR A 77 -13.97 2.86 -12.23
N LYS A 78 -15.08 2.48 -12.84
CA LYS A 78 -15.49 2.96 -14.18
C LYS A 78 -14.37 2.73 -15.21
N ASP A 79 -13.85 3.82 -15.80
CA ASP A 79 -12.74 3.79 -16.76
C ASP A 79 -11.38 4.13 -16.12
N TYR A 80 -11.32 4.21 -14.79
CA TYR A 80 -10.13 4.58 -14.04
C TYR A 80 -9.54 3.39 -13.30
N PHE A 81 -8.21 3.36 -13.24
CA PHE A 81 -7.43 2.33 -12.56
C PHE A 81 -6.49 2.96 -11.55
N GLY A 82 -6.18 2.23 -10.52
CA GLY A 82 -5.14 2.61 -9.58
C GLY A 82 -5.05 1.68 -8.37
N LEU A 83 -3.93 1.73 -7.71
CA LEU A 83 -3.66 0.91 -6.54
C LEU A 83 -4.50 1.36 -5.34
N ILE A 84 -4.97 0.39 -4.57
CA ILE A 84 -5.59 0.58 -3.27
C ILE A 84 -4.86 -0.31 -2.26
N PRO A 85 -4.32 0.27 -1.16
CA PRO A 85 -3.66 -0.49 -0.12
C PRO A 85 -4.68 -1.21 0.78
N LEU A 86 -4.47 -2.50 0.97
CA LEU A 86 -5.27 -3.38 1.80
C LEU A 86 -4.39 -4.03 2.87
N ILE A 87 -4.88 -4.13 4.10
CA ILE A 87 -4.21 -4.77 5.23
C ILE A 87 -5.16 -5.79 5.86
N ALA A 88 -4.67 -6.99 6.09
CA ALA A 88 -5.42 -8.02 6.79
C ALA A 88 -5.52 -7.68 8.29
N LYS A 89 -6.72 -7.41 8.78
CA LYS A 89 -7.02 -7.19 10.20
C LYS A 89 -7.04 -8.51 10.99
N ASN A 90 -7.45 -9.58 10.31
CA ASN A 90 -7.59 -10.92 10.87
C ASN A 90 -7.50 -11.98 9.77
N TYR A 91 -7.69 -13.26 10.14
CA TYR A 91 -7.62 -14.37 9.18
C TYR A 91 -8.68 -14.29 8.08
N ILE A 92 -9.89 -13.79 8.37
CA ILE A 92 -10.96 -13.61 7.35
C ILE A 92 -10.49 -12.59 6.33
N GLY A 93 -9.98 -11.43 6.79
CA GLY A 93 -9.45 -10.41 5.90
C GLY A 93 -8.27 -10.91 5.05
N TYR A 94 -7.38 -11.72 5.63
CA TYR A 94 -6.30 -12.34 4.86
C TYR A 94 -6.83 -13.22 3.72
N LYS A 95 -7.85 -14.07 3.98
CA LYS A 95 -8.50 -14.87 2.94
C LYS A 95 -9.19 -14.01 1.88
N ASN A 96 -9.87 -12.95 2.29
CA ASN A 96 -10.52 -12.03 1.36
C ASN A 96 -9.51 -11.29 0.47
N ILE A 97 -8.33 -10.91 0.99
CA ILE A 97 -7.26 -10.34 0.18
C ILE A 97 -6.69 -11.37 -0.81
N ILE A 98 -6.58 -12.65 -0.43
CA ILE A 98 -6.19 -13.74 -1.35
C ILE A 98 -7.21 -13.87 -2.50
N GLU A 99 -8.51 -13.84 -2.19
CA GLU A 99 -9.57 -13.89 -3.21
C GLU A 99 -9.49 -12.69 -4.16
N LEU A 100 -9.37 -11.47 -3.65
CA LEU A 100 -9.19 -10.26 -4.46
C LEU A 100 -7.95 -10.33 -5.35
N SER A 101 -6.81 -10.78 -4.80
CA SER A 101 -5.58 -10.98 -5.56
C SER A 101 -5.79 -12.03 -6.65
N SER A 102 -6.43 -13.16 -6.34
CA SER A 102 -6.70 -14.22 -7.32
C SER A 102 -7.62 -13.73 -8.45
N LYS A 103 -8.71 -13.03 -8.11
CA LYS A 103 -9.64 -12.45 -9.09
C LYS A 103 -8.93 -11.46 -10.00
N SER A 104 -8.01 -10.66 -9.48
CA SER A 104 -7.27 -9.67 -10.29
C SER A 104 -6.46 -10.30 -11.42
N TYR A 105 -6.04 -11.56 -11.28
CA TYR A 105 -5.31 -12.29 -12.32
C TYR A 105 -6.20 -13.18 -13.18
N LEU A 106 -7.26 -13.76 -12.60
CA LEU A 106 -8.05 -14.80 -13.28
C LEU A 106 -9.23 -14.24 -14.08
N GLU A 107 -9.75 -13.07 -13.70
CA GLU A 107 -10.96 -12.51 -14.31
C GLU A 107 -10.68 -11.39 -15.32
N ASN A 108 -9.42 -11.17 -15.67
CA ASN A 108 -9.01 -10.15 -16.64
C ASN A 108 -8.45 -10.77 -17.91
N ASP A 109 -8.63 -10.05 -19.03
CA ASP A 109 -7.98 -10.39 -20.29
C ASP A 109 -6.46 -10.24 -20.12
N SER A 110 -5.70 -11.15 -20.72
CA SER A 110 -4.23 -11.20 -20.66
C SER A 110 -3.50 -9.95 -21.19
N LEU A 111 -4.22 -9.04 -21.83
CA LEU A 111 -3.69 -7.78 -22.39
C LEU A 111 -3.72 -6.61 -21.40
N ASN A 112 -4.42 -6.75 -20.28
CA ASN A 112 -4.55 -5.70 -19.26
C ASN A 112 -3.72 -6.07 -18.02
N ASP A 113 -3.25 -5.03 -17.31
CA ASP A 113 -2.64 -5.23 -16.00
C ASP A 113 -3.63 -5.89 -15.04
N PRO A 114 -3.17 -6.83 -14.19
CA PRO A 114 -4.03 -7.49 -13.22
C PRO A 114 -4.80 -6.47 -12.35
N HIS A 115 -6.11 -6.58 -12.31
CA HIS A 115 -6.97 -5.70 -11.52
C HIS A 115 -8.25 -6.39 -11.08
N CYS A 116 -8.83 -5.98 -9.97
CA CYS A 116 -10.20 -6.32 -9.59
C CYS A 116 -11.15 -5.14 -9.83
N LYS A 117 -12.45 -5.41 -9.84
CA LYS A 117 -13.47 -4.36 -9.90
C LYS A 117 -13.66 -3.73 -8.53
N PHE A 118 -14.11 -2.50 -8.49
CA PHE A 118 -14.42 -1.82 -7.24
C PHE A 118 -15.53 -2.54 -6.45
N GLU A 119 -16.48 -3.16 -7.16
CA GLU A 119 -17.56 -3.96 -6.58
C GLU A 119 -17.03 -5.22 -5.89
N ASP A 120 -15.98 -5.86 -6.40
CA ASP A 120 -15.32 -7.00 -5.75
C ASP A 120 -14.71 -6.59 -4.41
N LEU A 121 -14.06 -5.42 -4.38
CA LEU A 121 -13.49 -4.87 -3.15
C LEU A 121 -14.58 -4.66 -2.08
N ILE A 122 -15.75 -4.17 -2.48
CA ILE A 122 -16.90 -3.99 -1.57
C ILE A 122 -17.45 -5.34 -1.12
N HIS A 123 -17.50 -6.33 -1.99
CA HIS A 123 -18.00 -7.68 -1.68
C HIS A 123 -17.09 -8.41 -0.66
N PHE A 124 -15.79 -8.28 -0.76
CA PHE A 124 -14.79 -8.94 0.08
C PHE A 124 -14.25 -8.05 1.22
N ASN A 125 -15.06 -7.16 1.76
CA ASN A 125 -14.63 -6.13 2.73
C ASN A 125 -14.34 -6.67 4.14
N GLU A 126 -14.89 -7.82 4.54
CA GLU A 126 -14.83 -8.33 5.91
C GLU A 126 -13.38 -8.60 6.35
N GLY A 127 -13.01 -8.06 7.51
CA GLY A 127 -11.68 -8.27 8.10
C GLY A 127 -10.52 -7.56 7.39
N ILE A 128 -10.81 -6.65 6.45
CA ILE A 128 -9.82 -5.84 5.74
C ILE A 128 -9.82 -4.43 6.32
N ILE A 129 -8.62 -3.89 6.54
CA ILE A 129 -8.37 -2.45 6.69
C ILE A 129 -7.97 -1.92 5.33
N ILE A 130 -8.62 -0.85 4.89
CA ILE A 130 -8.36 -0.17 3.61
C ILE A 130 -7.84 1.24 3.85
N LEU A 131 -6.85 1.65 3.05
CA LEU A 131 -6.33 3.00 3.07
C LEU A 131 -6.77 3.74 1.79
N SER A 132 -6.97 5.07 1.89
CA SER A 132 -7.34 5.89 0.72
C SER A 132 -6.25 5.90 -0.37
N GLY A 133 -5.03 5.58 -0.01
CA GLY A 133 -3.88 5.60 -0.90
C GLY A 133 -3.22 6.98 -1.03
N SER A 134 -2.09 7.00 -1.72
CA SER A 134 -1.27 8.18 -1.99
C SER A 134 -1.75 8.96 -3.22
N ILE A 135 -1.02 10.04 -3.57
CA ILE A 135 -1.25 10.80 -4.82
C ILE A 135 -1.08 9.94 -6.08
N ASN A 136 -0.35 8.81 -5.99
CA ASN A 136 -0.12 7.86 -7.08
C ASN A 136 -1.09 6.65 -7.06
N SER A 137 -2.07 6.65 -6.17
CA SER A 137 -3.13 5.63 -6.05
C SER A 137 -4.34 5.93 -6.95
N LEU A 138 -5.39 5.07 -6.87
CA LEU A 138 -6.66 5.34 -7.54
C LEU A 138 -7.25 6.70 -7.11
N SER A 139 -7.21 7.00 -5.82
CA SER A 139 -7.72 8.27 -5.27
C SER A 139 -6.94 9.47 -5.79
N GLY A 140 -5.61 9.39 -5.81
CA GLY A 140 -4.75 10.43 -6.35
C GLY A 140 -4.90 10.61 -7.86
N ASN A 141 -5.10 9.53 -8.61
CA ASN A 141 -5.38 9.58 -10.05
C ASN A 141 -6.67 10.33 -10.36
N LEU A 142 -7.74 10.09 -9.60
CA LEU A 142 -9.01 10.83 -9.75
C LEU A 142 -8.84 12.30 -9.35
N PHE A 143 -8.12 12.57 -8.27
CA PHE A 143 -7.82 13.93 -7.83
C PHE A 143 -7.05 14.72 -8.90
N ASN A 144 -5.98 14.15 -9.45
CA ASN A 144 -5.15 14.79 -10.49
C ASN A 144 -5.93 15.05 -11.79
N LYS A 145 -6.99 14.28 -12.05
CA LYS A 145 -7.91 14.49 -13.19
C LYS A 145 -9.04 15.47 -12.88
N GLY A 146 -9.12 16.03 -11.66
CA GLY A 146 -10.18 16.94 -11.23
C GLY A 146 -11.54 16.27 -11.02
N LEU A 147 -11.59 14.94 -10.88
CA LEU A 147 -12.80 14.13 -10.72
C LEU A 147 -13.19 14.03 -9.23
N LEU A 148 -13.43 15.18 -8.60
CA LEU A 148 -13.66 15.28 -7.16
C LEU A 148 -15.00 14.70 -6.72
N GLU A 149 -16.02 14.73 -7.56
CA GLU A 149 -17.33 14.13 -7.28
C GLU A 149 -17.22 12.59 -7.22
N GLU A 150 -16.52 11.98 -8.19
CA GLU A 150 -16.22 10.55 -8.21
C GLU A 150 -15.39 10.13 -7.00
N LEU A 151 -14.36 10.90 -6.67
CA LEU A 151 -13.51 10.63 -5.52
C LEU A 151 -14.30 10.69 -4.21
N SER A 152 -15.13 11.71 -4.05
CA SER A 152 -16.02 11.86 -2.89
C SER A 152 -17.01 10.68 -2.80
N SER A 153 -17.57 10.24 -3.93
CA SER A 153 -18.45 9.06 -4.00
C SER A 153 -17.74 7.78 -3.57
N ILE A 154 -16.50 7.57 -4.03
CA ILE A 154 -15.67 6.43 -3.60
C ILE A 154 -15.45 6.47 -2.08
N TYR A 155 -15.02 7.60 -1.52
CA TYR A 155 -14.77 7.72 -0.08
C TYR A 155 -16.04 7.46 0.74
N LYS A 156 -17.18 7.95 0.29
CA LYS A 156 -18.47 7.67 0.92
C LYS A 156 -18.79 6.18 0.89
N THR A 157 -18.67 5.53 -0.28
CA THR A 157 -18.92 4.10 -0.43
C THR A 157 -17.97 3.27 0.43
N LEU A 158 -16.68 3.60 0.48
CA LEU A 158 -15.70 2.93 1.33
C LEU A 158 -16.03 3.13 2.81
N SER A 159 -16.41 4.33 3.24
CA SER A 159 -16.77 4.57 4.64
C SER A 159 -18.02 3.79 5.08
N GLU A 160 -19.01 3.64 4.20
CA GLU A 160 -20.22 2.87 4.48
C GLU A 160 -19.96 1.36 4.57
N ASN A 161 -19.02 0.82 3.79
CA ASN A 161 -18.77 -0.62 3.71
C ASN A 161 -17.63 -1.11 4.61
N PHE A 162 -16.62 -0.28 4.89
CA PHE A 162 -15.48 -0.64 5.76
C PHE A 162 -15.60 -0.04 7.17
N ALA A 163 -16.51 0.91 7.40
CA ALA A 163 -16.74 1.55 8.69
C ALA A 163 -15.41 2.00 9.35
N ASP A 164 -15.13 1.55 10.58
CA ASP A 164 -13.92 1.89 11.33
C ASP A 164 -12.62 1.33 10.73
N ASN A 165 -12.68 0.59 9.62
CA ASN A 165 -11.52 0.02 8.94
C ASN A 165 -11.12 0.79 7.69
N PHE A 166 -11.75 1.92 7.36
CA PHE A 166 -11.32 2.82 6.30
C PHE A 166 -10.56 4.01 6.89
N TYR A 167 -9.32 4.23 6.41
CA TYR A 167 -8.43 5.29 6.87
C TYR A 167 -8.04 6.21 5.72
N ILE A 168 -8.07 7.50 5.99
CA ILE A 168 -7.45 8.51 5.10
C ILE A 168 -5.94 8.45 5.30
N GLU A 169 -5.23 8.14 4.23
CA GLU A 169 -3.77 8.03 4.23
C GLU A 169 -3.12 9.35 3.88
N ILE A 170 -2.12 9.74 4.64
CA ILE A 170 -1.29 10.93 4.40
C ILE A 170 0.16 10.47 4.20
N GLN A 171 0.74 10.88 3.08
CA GLN A 171 2.16 10.71 2.75
C GLN A 171 2.77 12.07 2.41
N ARG A 172 4.10 12.20 2.53
CA ARG A 172 4.82 13.44 2.23
C ARG A 172 6.16 13.11 1.59
N HIS A 173 6.13 12.90 0.28
CA HIS A 173 7.33 12.58 -0.54
C HIS A 173 7.78 13.77 -1.41
N ASN A 174 7.05 14.90 -1.37
CA ASN A 174 7.18 16.08 -2.23
C ASN A 174 6.79 15.82 -3.69
N ASP A 175 5.88 14.89 -3.92
CA ASP A 175 5.31 14.66 -5.24
C ASP A 175 4.47 15.86 -5.70
N ALA A 176 4.31 15.99 -7.02
CA ALA A 176 3.45 17.01 -7.59
C ALA A 176 2.01 16.87 -7.08
N ASN A 177 1.37 17.97 -6.72
CA ASN A 177 0.00 18.03 -6.18
C ASN A 177 -0.23 17.34 -4.83
N GLU A 178 0.79 16.74 -4.20
CA GLU A 178 0.64 16.01 -2.94
C GLU A 178 0.04 16.88 -1.82
N LYS A 179 0.48 18.13 -1.69
CA LYS A 179 -0.05 19.07 -0.68
C LYS A 179 -1.53 19.40 -0.90
N GLN A 180 -1.94 19.58 -2.15
CA GLN A 180 -3.34 19.86 -2.51
C GLN A 180 -4.20 18.62 -2.23
N PHE A 181 -3.70 17.42 -2.57
CA PHE A 181 -4.35 16.16 -2.26
C PHE A 181 -4.46 15.92 -0.75
N GLU A 182 -3.39 16.19 0.02
CA GLU A 182 -3.44 16.16 1.49
C GLU A 182 -4.55 17.09 2.02
N SER A 183 -4.64 18.32 1.54
CA SER A 183 -5.66 19.28 1.97
C SER A 183 -7.08 18.76 1.69
N TYR A 184 -7.31 18.20 0.51
CA TYR A 184 -8.57 17.55 0.15
C TYR A 184 -8.88 16.37 1.10
N ASN A 185 -7.92 15.50 1.33
CA ASN A 185 -8.05 14.34 2.20
C ASN A 185 -8.36 14.71 3.66
N LEU A 186 -7.75 15.76 4.18
CA LEU A 186 -8.04 16.29 5.52
C LEU A 186 -9.48 16.85 5.61
N GLU A 187 -9.96 17.49 4.56
CA GLU A 187 -11.35 17.93 4.48
C GLU A 187 -12.32 16.74 4.44
N GLN A 188 -12.05 15.73 3.62
CA GLN A 188 -12.89 14.53 3.54
C GLN A 188 -12.89 13.75 4.85
N SER A 189 -11.75 13.61 5.52
CA SER A 189 -11.65 13.01 6.85
C SER A 189 -12.60 13.71 7.85
N LYS A 190 -12.65 15.03 7.82
CA LYS A 190 -13.50 15.85 8.69
C LYS A 190 -14.98 15.69 8.35
N ASN A 191 -15.32 15.73 7.05
CA ASN A 191 -16.70 15.66 6.58
C ASN A 191 -17.33 14.28 6.81
N LEU A 192 -16.56 13.22 6.66
CA LEU A 192 -17.00 11.83 6.79
C LEU A 192 -16.62 11.20 8.15
N ASN A 193 -16.01 11.99 9.05
CA ASN A 193 -15.50 11.52 10.35
C ASN A 193 -14.57 10.28 10.23
N LEU A 194 -13.65 10.31 9.27
CA LEU A 194 -12.74 9.21 8.99
C LEU A 194 -11.41 9.37 9.74
N PRO A 195 -10.84 8.30 10.30
CA PRO A 195 -9.53 8.34 10.94
C PRO A 195 -8.43 8.59 9.91
N ILE A 196 -7.36 9.26 10.36
CA ILE A 196 -6.18 9.58 9.55
C ILE A 196 -5.04 8.68 9.98
N ILE A 197 -4.26 8.21 8.99
CA ILE A 197 -3.02 7.49 9.22
C ILE A 197 -1.88 8.11 8.40
N ALA A 198 -0.70 8.23 9.01
CA ALA A 198 0.52 8.59 8.30
C ALA A 198 1.27 7.34 7.86
N SER A 199 1.68 7.30 6.63
CA SER A 199 2.48 6.20 6.07
C SER A 199 3.62 6.70 5.19
N ASN A 200 4.56 5.81 4.94
CA ASN A 200 5.58 5.97 3.91
C ASN A 200 5.60 4.74 3.03
N GLU A 201 5.83 4.93 1.75
CA GLU A 201 6.10 3.86 0.80
C GLU A 201 7.59 3.52 0.85
N VAL A 202 7.92 2.28 1.20
CA VAL A 202 9.31 1.86 1.40
C VAL A 202 9.68 0.82 0.35
N PHE A 203 10.65 1.13 -0.50
CA PHE A 203 11.13 0.26 -1.57
C PHE A 203 12.51 -0.33 -1.27
N TYR A 204 13.29 0.25 -0.38
CA TYR A 204 14.62 -0.21 0.04
C TYR A 204 14.91 0.22 1.48
N ILE A 205 15.91 -0.41 2.11
CA ILE A 205 16.15 -0.27 3.55
C ILE A 205 17.08 0.90 3.88
N ASP A 206 18.08 1.14 3.06
CA ASP A 206 19.14 2.11 3.33
C ASP A 206 19.38 3.06 2.14
N LYS A 207 19.74 4.31 2.43
CA LYS A 207 20.01 5.33 1.40
C LYS A 207 21.09 4.94 0.40
N SER A 208 22.04 4.10 0.80
CA SER A 208 23.10 3.60 -0.11
C SER A 208 22.55 2.71 -1.23
N MET A 209 21.32 2.20 -1.08
CA MET A 209 20.66 1.39 -2.11
C MET A 209 19.97 2.22 -3.20
N HIS A 210 19.96 3.55 -3.09
CA HIS A 210 19.22 4.42 -4.01
C HIS A 210 19.61 4.21 -5.48
N GLU A 211 20.93 4.20 -5.80
CA GLU A 211 21.39 4.02 -7.18
C GLU A 211 21.07 2.61 -7.72
N ALA A 212 21.19 1.59 -6.86
CA ALA A 212 20.85 0.23 -7.24
C ALA A 212 19.34 0.06 -7.45
N HIS A 213 18.52 0.71 -6.63
CA HIS A 213 17.07 0.74 -6.78
C HIS A 213 16.65 1.48 -8.05
N ASP A 214 17.28 2.61 -8.37
CA ASP A 214 17.06 3.35 -9.60
C ASP A 214 17.35 2.50 -10.86
N ALA A 215 18.45 1.71 -10.84
CA ALA A 215 18.74 0.75 -11.89
C ALA A 215 17.68 -0.37 -12.00
N LEU A 216 17.14 -0.85 -10.86
CA LEU A 216 16.05 -1.82 -10.82
C LEU A 216 14.78 -1.26 -11.48
N MET A 217 14.43 -0.02 -11.16
CA MET A 217 13.28 0.66 -11.77
C MET A 217 13.45 0.81 -13.29
N CYS A 218 14.66 1.16 -13.76
CA CYS A 218 14.97 1.25 -15.18
C CYS A 218 14.76 -0.09 -15.92
N ILE A 219 15.10 -1.22 -15.29
CA ILE A 219 14.85 -2.55 -15.86
C ILE A 219 13.35 -2.77 -16.04
N GLY A 220 12.54 -2.46 -15.03
CA GLY A 220 11.08 -2.59 -15.09
C GLY A 220 10.45 -1.70 -16.17
N GLN A 221 10.92 -0.47 -16.28
CA GLN A 221 10.42 0.53 -17.22
C GLN A 221 11.03 0.39 -18.63
N LYS A 222 11.98 -0.52 -18.85
CA LYS A 222 12.73 -0.69 -20.12
C LYS A 222 13.43 0.60 -20.57
N THR A 223 13.98 1.35 -19.62
CA THR A 223 14.72 2.60 -19.79
C THR A 223 16.17 2.45 -19.32
N TYR A 224 16.98 3.48 -19.49
CA TYR A 224 18.36 3.51 -19.03
C TYR A 224 18.53 4.55 -17.91
N VAL A 225 19.46 4.31 -16.98
CA VAL A 225 19.76 5.22 -15.85
C VAL A 225 20.09 6.64 -16.31
N ASN A 226 20.66 6.79 -17.50
CA ASN A 226 21.05 8.09 -18.07
C ASN A 226 19.93 8.77 -18.88
N ASP A 227 18.74 8.19 -18.98
CA ASP A 227 17.61 8.80 -19.69
C ASP A 227 17.05 9.97 -18.87
N GLY A 228 17.08 11.18 -19.43
CA GLY A 228 16.66 12.40 -18.74
C GLY A 228 15.14 12.63 -18.59
N ASN A 229 14.32 11.76 -19.19
CA ASN A 229 12.84 11.88 -19.25
C ASN A 229 12.13 10.70 -18.59
N ARG A 230 12.65 10.17 -17.52
CA ARG A 230 12.07 9.08 -16.74
C ARG A 230 11.49 9.54 -15.41
#